data_68c36986abe7aa3838ced3cce36cbe91
#
_entry.id   68c36986abe7aa3838ced3cce36cbe91
#
_cell.length_a   1.000
_cell.length_b   1.000
_cell.length_c   1.000
_cell.angle_alpha   90.00
_cell.angle_beta   90.00
_cell.angle_gamma   90.00
#
_symmetry.space_group_name_H-M   'P 1'
#
loop_
_entity.id
_entity.type
_entity.pdbx_description
1 polymer ?
#
loop_
_entity_poly.entity_id
_entity_poly.type
_entity_poly.pdbx_seq_one_letter_code
_entity_poly.pdbx_strand_id
1 'polypeptide(L)'
;MPEITIDPTTRIEGHHGTTLQVEDGVVQEAKSEMKMFRGAEIITLGRPPTDAAQITGMVCGVCFLCHRLCSSKAAEDAAMNAGVFDGPPRNAVLLRDAAEGIFYLWNHAVHLFALVGPDYSDAVAGTGFDRLDPLEGDGYMGAIENQRKLMKALAEFGGRAPHPVGYVPGGLAVQPDASTIASVKSRVMEVSNWLGPTEAVPEVIENVQNGEFDPELGEGLHDIVSILVAAAEAGAADIGEGPNRYYSNGIFEDPDTGDLFLPRGVYRDGSVELMSKDEIVEGITEDTEYSWYTDDSGGDPRTAKPPEPDLDKEEAYSWGKAPRFDGESMEVGPIARLVIKEADPFDLREALGGGAAESNTLNRLIARAQEALLVRDQVVEWLDAIDPAEPFMADDWTDDFTGRGVGLFEPSRGALSHYMDVENGQIEQYQIITPTLWNLGPRDGEGQPSILEEALVGDEVDNVDNPLNVMRTIRSMDPCLACAVHVQGPDGEFEAEVEPVRPGMSEGGCDV
;
A
#
# COMPACT_ATOMS: atom_id res chain seq x y z
N MET A 1 -32.40 -2.70 10.82
CA MET A 1 -31.21 -2.22 11.54
C MET A 1 -30.97 -0.79 11.11
N PRO A 2 -30.56 0.14 11.96
CA PRO A 2 -30.16 1.46 11.51
C PRO A 2 -28.94 1.33 10.61
N GLU A 3 -28.90 2.13 9.55
CA GLU A 3 -27.82 2.22 8.60
C GLU A 3 -26.99 3.47 8.89
N ILE A 4 -25.67 3.34 8.86
CA ILE A 4 -24.71 4.43 8.99
C ILE A 4 -23.86 4.44 7.73
N THR A 5 -23.77 5.59 7.08
CA THR A 5 -22.88 5.78 5.93
C THR A 5 -21.75 6.73 6.30
N ILE A 6 -20.51 6.30 6.08
CA ILE A 6 -19.29 7.10 6.20
C ILE A 6 -18.81 7.39 4.78
N ASP A 7 -19.04 8.61 4.29
CA ASP A 7 -18.68 9.05 2.94
C ASP A 7 -18.41 10.56 2.93
N PRO A 8 -17.18 11.01 2.68
CA PRO A 8 -15.99 10.19 2.44
C PRO A 8 -15.28 9.72 3.73
N THR A 9 -14.56 8.59 3.65
CA THR A 9 -13.56 8.24 4.64
C THR A 9 -12.40 9.26 4.60
N THR A 10 -12.05 9.84 5.73
CA THR A 10 -11.00 10.88 5.83
C THR A 10 -9.65 10.32 6.25
N ARG A 11 -8.56 11.06 5.94
CA ARG A 11 -7.17 10.68 6.23
C ARG A 11 -6.76 9.35 5.60
N ILE A 12 -7.19 9.14 4.36
CA ILE A 12 -6.75 8.09 3.44
C ILE A 12 -6.38 8.73 2.10
N GLU A 13 -5.89 7.94 1.16
CA GLU A 13 -5.70 8.42 -0.20
C GLU A 13 -6.92 8.05 -1.07
N GLY A 14 -7.51 9.05 -1.74
CA GLY A 14 -8.65 8.88 -2.66
C GLY A 14 -10.02 8.87 -1.98
N HIS A 15 -11.04 8.36 -2.66
CA HIS A 15 -12.44 8.43 -2.26
C HIS A 15 -13.01 7.05 -1.94
N HIS A 16 -13.32 6.83 -0.69
CA HIS A 16 -13.91 5.60 -0.16
C HIS A 16 -15.13 5.92 0.68
N GLY A 17 -16.18 5.13 0.52
CA GLY A 17 -17.35 5.11 1.39
C GLY A 17 -17.50 3.75 2.06
N THR A 18 -18.18 3.75 3.20
CA THR A 18 -18.53 2.54 3.92
C THR A 18 -19.96 2.65 4.42
N THR A 19 -20.79 1.67 4.08
CA THR A 19 -22.15 1.55 4.59
C THR A 19 -22.22 0.42 5.62
N LEU A 20 -22.72 0.72 6.81
CA LEU A 20 -22.76 -0.19 7.96
C LEU A 20 -24.21 -0.45 8.37
N GLN A 21 -24.54 -1.71 8.63
CA GLN A 21 -25.75 -2.09 9.36
C GLN A 21 -25.39 -2.32 10.83
N VAL A 22 -26.00 -1.54 11.72
CA VAL A 22 -25.65 -1.55 13.15
C VAL A 22 -26.86 -2.03 13.97
N GLU A 23 -26.64 -2.93 14.94
CA GLU A 23 -27.63 -3.38 15.91
C GLU A 23 -27.02 -3.35 17.31
N ASP A 24 -27.74 -2.72 18.26
CA ASP A 24 -27.29 -2.55 19.64
C ASP A 24 -25.89 -1.90 19.79
N GLY A 25 -25.52 -1.02 18.85
CA GLY A 25 -24.23 -0.32 18.85
C GLY A 25 -23.07 -1.14 18.27
N VAL A 26 -23.34 -2.29 17.64
CA VAL A 26 -22.32 -3.17 17.05
C VAL A 26 -22.58 -3.36 15.56
N VAL A 27 -21.54 -3.31 14.74
CA VAL A 27 -21.60 -3.53 13.29
C VAL A 27 -21.96 -5.00 13.03
N GLN A 28 -23.02 -5.23 12.25
CA GLN A 28 -23.48 -6.56 11.86
C GLN A 28 -23.14 -6.87 10.39
N GLU A 29 -23.12 -5.86 9.54
CA GLU A 29 -22.77 -5.97 8.13
C GLU A 29 -22.09 -4.67 7.68
N ALA A 30 -21.09 -4.78 6.81
CA ALA A 30 -20.43 -3.68 6.18
C ALA A 30 -20.39 -3.85 4.66
N LYS A 31 -20.43 -2.73 3.94
CA LYS A 31 -20.15 -2.64 2.50
C LYS A 31 -19.03 -1.62 2.27
N SER A 32 -18.01 -2.02 1.56
CA SER A 32 -16.86 -1.21 1.20
C SER A 32 -17.02 -0.67 -0.22
N GLU A 33 -17.11 0.64 -0.37
CA GLU A 33 -17.50 1.29 -1.61
C GLU A 33 -16.35 2.11 -2.20
N MET A 34 -15.79 1.66 -3.30
CA MET A 34 -14.87 2.45 -4.12
C MET A 34 -15.67 3.34 -5.06
N LYS A 35 -15.44 4.66 -4.99
CA LYS A 35 -16.37 5.66 -5.56
C LYS A 35 -16.05 6.12 -6.99
N MET A 36 -14.96 5.64 -7.61
CA MET A 36 -14.53 6.19 -8.91
C MET A 36 -14.08 5.11 -9.91
N PHE A 37 -14.19 5.39 -11.20
CA PHE A 37 -13.61 4.63 -12.32
C PHE A 37 -12.65 5.51 -13.12
N ARG A 38 -11.44 5.04 -13.47
CA ARG A 38 -10.40 5.82 -14.18
C ARG A 38 -9.90 5.22 -15.51
N GLY A 39 -10.09 3.94 -15.78
CA GLY A 39 -9.78 3.27 -17.04
C GLY A 39 -8.28 3.20 -17.39
N ALA A 40 -7.39 3.06 -16.41
CA ALA A 40 -5.95 2.98 -16.67
C ALA A 40 -5.60 1.82 -17.60
N GLU A 41 -6.24 0.68 -17.42
CA GLU A 41 -6.07 -0.50 -18.27
C GLU A 41 -6.52 -0.23 -19.72
N ILE A 42 -7.59 0.56 -19.90
CA ILE A 42 -8.09 0.92 -21.25
C ILE A 42 -7.15 1.92 -21.94
N ILE A 43 -6.60 2.87 -21.16
CA ILE A 43 -5.71 3.92 -21.69
C ILE A 43 -4.39 3.33 -22.22
N THR A 44 -3.95 2.19 -21.70
CA THR A 44 -2.72 1.53 -22.13
C THR A 44 -2.86 0.74 -23.43
N LEU A 45 -4.07 0.38 -23.84
CA LEU A 45 -4.31 -0.42 -25.05
C LEU A 45 -3.82 0.28 -26.32
N GLY A 46 -3.21 -0.48 -27.24
CA GLY A 46 -2.65 0.01 -28.48
C GLY A 46 -1.36 0.83 -28.34
N ARG A 47 -0.79 0.91 -27.13
CA ARG A 47 0.47 1.62 -26.86
C ARG A 47 1.63 0.65 -26.73
N PRO A 48 2.87 1.12 -26.92
CA PRO A 48 4.05 0.28 -26.64
C PRO A 48 4.18 0.00 -25.14
N PRO A 49 4.80 -1.13 -24.74
CA PRO A 49 5.02 -1.50 -23.34
C PRO A 49 5.72 -0.42 -22.49
N THR A 50 6.68 0.31 -23.05
CA THR A 50 7.37 1.41 -22.37
C THR A 50 6.41 2.55 -21.97
N ASP A 51 5.38 2.85 -22.77
CA ASP A 51 4.39 3.88 -22.46
C ASP A 51 3.49 3.46 -21.29
N ALA A 52 3.17 2.18 -21.15
CA ALA A 52 2.36 1.69 -20.04
C ALA A 52 3.00 2.00 -18.68
N ALA A 53 4.31 1.84 -18.54
CA ALA A 53 5.02 2.20 -17.32
C ALA A 53 4.92 3.70 -16.98
N GLN A 54 4.90 4.57 -18.02
CA GLN A 54 4.71 6.01 -17.84
C GLN A 54 3.27 6.34 -17.41
N ILE A 55 2.28 5.72 -18.06
CA ILE A 55 0.85 5.95 -17.81
C ILE A 55 0.46 5.46 -16.42
N THR A 56 0.82 4.22 -16.07
CA THR A 56 0.48 3.62 -14.78
C THR A 56 1.17 4.34 -13.61
N GLY A 57 2.38 4.85 -13.82
CA GLY A 57 3.06 5.72 -12.84
C GLY A 57 2.34 7.06 -12.60
N MET A 58 1.31 7.43 -13.38
CA MET A 58 0.48 8.62 -13.19
C MET A 58 -0.86 8.33 -12.50
N VAL A 59 -1.18 7.05 -12.27
CA VAL A 59 -2.47 6.63 -11.69
C VAL A 59 -2.65 7.21 -10.28
N CYS A 60 -1.59 7.28 -9.48
CA CYS A 60 -1.67 7.76 -8.11
C CYS A 60 -0.53 8.71 -7.76
N GLY A 61 -0.84 9.78 -7.01
CA GLY A 61 0.16 10.72 -6.50
C GLY A 61 0.97 10.18 -5.32
N VAL A 62 0.51 9.09 -4.70
CA VAL A 62 1.16 8.41 -3.56
C VAL A 62 1.89 7.16 -4.03
N CYS A 63 1.25 6.25 -4.80
CA CYS A 63 1.85 4.98 -5.26
C CYS A 63 2.51 5.07 -6.65
N PHE A 64 2.95 6.25 -7.05
CA PHE A 64 3.48 6.55 -8.38
C PHE A 64 4.67 5.69 -8.80
N LEU A 65 5.57 5.33 -7.87
CA LEU A 65 6.74 4.50 -8.14
C LEU A 65 6.36 3.05 -8.37
N CYS A 66 5.57 2.50 -7.48
CA CYS A 66 5.19 1.08 -7.48
C CYS A 66 4.49 0.65 -8.77
N HIS A 67 3.49 1.43 -9.25
CA HIS A 67 2.82 1.14 -10.51
C HIS A 67 3.77 1.18 -11.71
N ARG A 68 4.68 2.13 -11.72
CA ARG A 68 5.70 2.23 -12.76
C ARG A 68 6.63 1.02 -12.77
N LEU A 69 7.15 0.63 -11.60
CA LEU A 69 8.03 -0.53 -11.46
C LEU A 69 7.31 -1.84 -11.78
N CYS A 70 6.09 -2.00 -11.28
CA CYS A 70 5.27 -3.18 -11.56
C CYS A 70 4.98 -3.33 -13.07
N SER A 71 4.59 -2.23 -13.74
CA SER A 71 4.39 -2.21 -15.19
C SER A 71 5.68 -2.51 -15.97
N SER A 72 6.81 -1.98 -15.53
CA SER A 72 8.12 -2.30 -16.12
C SER A 72 8.44 -3.79 -15.98
N LYS A 73 8.21 -4.38 -14.79
CA LYS A 73 8.39 -5.83 -14.58
C LYS A 73 7.45 -6.67 -15.47
N ALA A 74 6.20 -6.23 -15.69
CA ALA A 74 5.27 -6.93 -16.59
C ALA A 74 5.77 -6.90 -18.04
N ALA A 75 6.26 -5.76 -18.51
CA ALA A 75 6.83 -5.60 -19.85
C ALA A 75 8.11 -6.44 -20.02
N GLU A 76 9.00 -6.41 -19.04
CA GLU A 76 10.24 -7.19 -19.01
C GLU A 76 9.95 -8.70 -19.03
N ASP A 77 8.99 -9.16 -18.23
CA ASP A 77 8.55 -10.55 -18.21
C ASP A 77 7.97 -10.99 -19.55
N ALA A 78 7.16 -10.15 -20.21
CA ALA A 78 6.63 -10.42 -21.54
C ALA A 78 7.74 -10.54 -22.60
N ALA A 79 8.75 -9.67 -22.54
CA ALA A 79 9.88 -9.68 -23.47
C ALA A 79 10.82 -10.88 -23.21
N MET A 80 11.04 -11.26 -21.95
CA MET A 80 11.79 -12.47 -21.58
C MET A 80 11.07 -13.74 -22.06
N ASN A 81 9.75 -13.82 -21.88
CA ASN A 81 8.93 -14.93 -22.36
C ASN A 81 8.91 -15.02 -23.90
N ALA A 82 9.06 -13.89 -24.59
CA ALA A 82 9.23 -13.85 -26.05
C ALA A 82 10.66 -14.21 -26.50
N GLY A 83 11.62 -14.29 -25.59
CA GLY A 83 13.03 -14.62 -25.90
C GLY A 83 13.80 -13.49 -26.57
N VAL A 84 13.38 -12.23 -26.37
CA VAL A 84 14.01 -11.02 -26.96
C VAL A 84 14.73 -10.14 -25.94
N PHE A 85 14.67 -10.50 -24.67
CA PHE A 85 15.25 -9.76 -23.56
C PHE A 85 15.80 -10.74 -22.52
N ASP A 86 17.01 -10.48 -22.00
CA ASP A 86 17.69 -11.36 -21.04
C ASP A 86 17.44 -10.95 -19.56
N GLY A 87 16.89 -9.75 -19.32
CA GLY A 87 16.59 -9.20 -18.00
C GLY A 87 17.32 -7.88 -17.71
N PRO A 88 16.84 -7.12 -16.70
CA PRO A 88 17.49 -5.86 -16.30
C PRO A 88 18.86 -6.13 -15.68
N PRO A 89 19.86 -5.21 -15.88
CA PRO A 89 21.16 -5.36 -15.26
C PRO A 89 21.11 -5.27 -13.74
N ARG A 90 22.08 -5.89 -13.06
CA ARG A 90 22.18 -5.96 -11.60
C ARG A 90 21.96 -4.62 -10.90
N ASN A 91 22.61 -3.55 -11.37
CA ASN A 91 22.45 -2.23 -10.79
C ASN A 91 21.05 -1.65 -10.92
N ALA A 92 20.32 -2.02 -11.99
CA ALA A 92 18.92 -1.59 -12.12
C ALA A 92 18.02 -2.26 -11.08
N VAL A 93 18.23 -3.53 -10.76
CA VAL A 93 17.51 -4.25 -9.69
C VAL A 93 17.80 -3.58 -8.35
N LEU A 94 19.07 -3.46 -7.96
CA LEU A 94 19.48 -2.85 -6.68
C LEU A 94 18.96 -1.43 -6.51
N LEU A 95 18.98 -0.61 -7.57
CA LEU A 95 18.54 0.77 -7.46
C LEU A 95 17.02 0.88 -7.40
N ARG A 96 16.28 0.00 -8.10
CA ARG A 96 14.83 -0.09 -7.97
C ARG A 96 14.42 -0.54 -6.56
N ASP A 97 15.14 -1.49 -5.97
CA ASP A 97 14.90 -1.96 -4.61
C ASP A 97 15.24 -0.87 -3.58
N ALA A 98 16.36 -0.18 -3.74
CA ALA A 98 16.69 0.96 -2.89
C ALA A 98 15.63 2.09 -3.01
N ALA A 99 15.15 2.39 -4.22
CA ALA A 99 14.12 3.39 -4.43
C ALA A 99 12.77 2.99 -3.80
N GLU A 100 12.36 1.72 -3.94
CA GLU A 100 11.13 1.22 -3.29
C GLU A 100 11.29 1.15 -1.78
N GLY A 101 12.45 0.79 -1.25
CA GLY A 101 12.73 0.86 0.18
C GLY A 101 12.64 2.29 0.73
N ILE A 102 13.20 3.28 0.02
CA ILE A 102 13.02 4.71 0.34
C ILE A 102 11.54 5.10 0.29
N PHE A 103 10.81 4.56 -0.69
CA PHE A 103 9.37 4.76 -0.83
C PHE A 103 8.60 4.17 0.36
N TYR A 104 8.97 2.99 0.86
CA TYR A 104 8.40 2.38 2.07
C TYR A 104 8.59 3.28 3.28
N LEU A 105 9.80 3.78 3.51
CA LEU A 105 10.12 4.60 4.67
C LEU A 105 9.23 5.82 4.79
N TRP A 106 9.04 6.58 3.71
CA TRP A 106 8.19 7.77 3.80
C TRP A 106 6.70 7.43 3.86
N ASN A 107 6.24 6.37 3.17
CA ASN A 107 4.84 5.93 3.24
C ASN A 107 4.46 5.46 4.64
N HIS A 108 5.29 4.61 5.25
CA HIS A 108 5.03 4.11 6.60
C HIS A 108 5.07 5.25 7.63
N ALA A 109 6.03 6.17 7.51
CA ALA A 109 6.09 7.33 8.39
C ALA A 109 4.83 8.21 8.24
N VAL A 110 4.44 8.57 7.02
CA VAL A 110 3.22 9.38 6.79
C VAL A 110 1.97 8.64 7.30
N HIS A 111 1.86 7.34 7.04
CA HIS A 111 0.71 6.57 7.52
C HIS A 111 0.63 6.57 9.06
N LEU A 112 1.71 6.17 9.74
CA LEU A 112 1.72 6.09 11.21
C LEU A 112 1.50 7.46 11.86
N PHE A 113 2.19 8.51 11.40
CA PHE A 113 2.17 9.80 12.08
C PHE A 113 1.04 10.74 11.63
N ALA A 114 0.67 10.74 10.35
CA ALA A 114 -0.26 11.71 9.81
C ALA A 114 -1.65 11.15 9.47
N LEU A 115 -1.75 9.86 9.13
CA LEU A 115 -3.05 9.25 8.81
C LEU A 115 -3.67 8.56 10.02
N VAL A 116 -2.90 7.79 10.77
CA VAL A 116 -3.36 7.02 11.94
C VAL A 116 -3.05 7.71 13.26
N GLY A 117 -1.85 8.25 13.45
CA GLY A 117 -1.39 8.87 14.70
C GLY A 117 -2.38 9.84 15.32
N PRO A 118 -3.05 10.72 14.53
CA PRO A 118 -4.08 11.59 15.05
C PRO A 118 -5.24 10.91 15.79
N ASP A 119 -5.58 9.67 15.45
CA ASP A 119 -6.63 8.90 16.14
C ASP A 119 -6.26 8.54 17.59
N TYR A 120 -4.99 8.67 17.92
CA TYR A 120 -4.40 8.37 19.23
C TYR A 120 -3.73 9.59 19.86
N SER A 121 -3.87 10.79 19.26
CA SER A 121 -3.33 12.05 19.76
C SER A 121 -4.14 12.64 20.89
N ASP A 122 -3.58 13.64 21.60
CA ASP A 122 -4.32 14.36 22.64
C ASP A 122 -5.51 15.11 22.07
N ALA A 123 -5.35 15.78 20.94
CA ALA A 123 -6.41 16.57 20.28
C ALA A 123 -7.64 15.73 19.87
N VAL A 124 -7.50 14.44 19.60
CA VAL A 124 -8.59 13.57 19.13
C VAL A 124 -9.08 12.61 20.22
N ALA A 125 -8.16 12.01 20.98
CA ALA A 125 -8.48 10.97 21.95
C ALA A 125 -8.19 11.35 23.41
N GLY A 126 -7.62 12.53 23.69
CA GLY A 126 -7.32 12.98 25.06
C GLY A 126 -6.23 12.14 25.76
N THR A 127 -5.28 11.64 24.99
CA THR A 127 -4.24 10.70 25.47
C THR A 127 -3.05 11.38 26.17
N GLY A 128 -2.89 12.70 26.01
CA GLY A 128 -1.71 13.45 26.43
C GLY A 128 -0.54 13.39 25.43
N PHE A 129 -0.67 12.70 24.30
CA PHE A 129 0.34 12.67 23.22
C PHE A 129 0.13 13.83 22.24
N ASP A 130 0.46 15.06 22.66
CA ASP A 130 0.38 16.27 21.85
C ASP A 130 1.33 16.27 20.64
N ARG A 131 2.42 15.50 20.71
CA ARG A 131 3.37 15.32 19.60
C ARG A 131 2.73 14.72 18.34
N LEU A 132 1.55 14.09 18.45
CA LEU A 132 0.78 13.51 17.33
C LEU A 132 -0.39 14.38 16.89
N ASP A 133 -0.57 15.57 17.49
CA ASP A 133 -1.64 16.48 17.13
C ASP A 133 -1.53 16.93 15.66
N PRO A 134 -2.63 16.89 14.91
CA PRO A 134 -2.61 17.20 13.48
C PRO A 134 -2.09 18.61 13.21
N LEU A 135 -1.08 18.74 12.34
CA LEU A 135 -0.47 19.99 11.87
C LEU A 135 0.32 20.79 12.92
N GLU A 136 0.29 20.41 14.19
CA GLU A 136 0.92 21.13 15.31
C GLU A 136 1.98 20.29 16.01
N GLY A 137 1.76 18.98 16.17
CA GLY A 137 2.64 18.08 16.91
C GLY A 137 4.01 17.90 16.26
N ASP A 138 5.08 17.92 17.07
CA ASP A 138 6.46 17.78 16.58
C ASP A 138 6.69 16.44 15.86
N GLY A 139 6.09 15.34 16.31
CA GLY A 139 6.17 14.04 15.65
C GLY A 139 5.45 14.05 14.31
N TYR A 140 4.23 14.59 14.24
CA TYR A 140 3.49 14.78 13.01
C TYR A 140 4.30 15.60 11.98
N MET A 141 4.82 16.75 12.38
CA MET A 141 5.60 17.63 11.52
C MET A 141 6.95 17.00 11.13
N GLY A 142 7.57 16.26 12.04
CA GLY A 142 8.81 15.51 11.80
C GLY A 142 8.64 14.48 10.68
N ALA A 143 7.55 13.73 10.66
CA ALA A 143 7.24 12.78 9.59
C ALA A 143 7.09 13.49 8.22
N ILE A 144 6.39 14.62 8.16
CA ILE A 144 6.23 15.42 6.94
C ILE A 144 7.56 15.97 6.44
N GLU A 145 8.44 16.44 7.35
CA GLU A 145 9.78 16.91 6.97
C GLU A 145 10.65 15.77 6.41
N ASN A 146 10.65 14.62 7.04
CA ASN A 146 11.41 13.45 6.59
C ASN A 146 10.85 12.88 5.28
N GLN A 147 9.53 12.88 5.07
CA GLN A 147 8.94 12.60 3.76
C GLN A 147 9.55 13.50 2.66
N ARG A 148 9.68 14.81 2.90
CA ARG A 148 10.27 15.74 1.92
C ARG A 148 11.73 15.42 1.61
N LYS A 149 12.52 14.93 2.59
CA LYS A 149 13.91 14.50 2.37
C LYS A 149 13.96 13.25 1.49
N LEU A 150 13.13 12.25 1.79
CA LEU A 150 13.04 11.00 1.02
C LEU A 150 12.50 11.22 -0.40
N MET A 151 11.52 12.11 -0.58
CA MET A 151 11.04 12.51 -1.92
C MET A 151 12.13 13.18 -2.75
N LYS A 152 13.03 13.95 -2.14
CA LYS A 152 14.19 14.51 -2.84
C LYS A 152 15.19 13.42 -3.24
N ALA A 153 15.41 12.41 -2.37
CA ALA A 153 16.23 11.26 -2.69
C ALA A 153 15.69 10.49 -3.90
N LEU A 154 14.38 10.19 -3.93
CA LEU A 154 13.73 9.58 -5.09
C LEU A 154 13.83 10.40 -6.37
N ALA A 155 13.79 11.74 -6.27
CA ALA A 155 13.92 12.63 -7.42
C ALA A 155 15.33 12.62 -8.01
N GLU A 156 16.37 12.40 -7.22
CA GLU A 156 17.75 12.30 -7.70
C GLU A 156 17.97 11.06 -8.61
N PHE A 157 17.28 9.96 -8.34
CA PHE A 157 17.28 8.76 -9.20
C PHE A 157 16.28 8.83 -10.35
N GLY A 158 15.07 9.28 -10.05
CA GLY A 158 13.96 9.26 -11.00
C GLY A 158 13.80 10.49 -11.86
N GLY A 159 14.66 11.53 -11.68
CA GLY A 159 14.59 12.84 -12.35
C GLY A 159 13.54 13.77 -11.74
N ARG A 160 12.52 13.26 -11.10
CA ARG A 160 11.51 13.98 -10.30
C ARG A 160 10.81 13.05 -9.32
N ALA A 161 10.17 13.61 -8.30
CA ALA A 161 9.19 12.95 -7.45
C ALA A 161 8.12 13.99 -7.04
N PRO A 162 6.82 13.63 -7.04
CA PRO A 162 6.25 12.38 -7.52
C PRO A 162 6.37 12.17 -9.05
N HIS A 163 5.94 11.01 -9.52
CA HIS A 163 5.90 10.59 -10.93
C HIS A 163 7.28 10.63 -11.63
N PRO A 164 8.26 9.84 -11.14
CA PRO A 164 9.59 9.77 -11.73
C PRO A 164 9.51 9.27 -13.17
N VAL A 165 10.40 9.77 -14.03
CA VAL A 165 10.46 9.37 -15.44
C VAL A 165 11.63 8.46 -15.77
N GLY A 166 12.58 8.35 -14.85
CA GLY A 166 13.84 7.61 -15.04
C GLY A 166 13.73 6.10 -14.95
N TYR A 167 12.69 5.57 -14.33
CA TYR A 167 12.46 4.11 -14.26
C TYR A 167 11.67 3.67 -15.48
N VAL A 168 12.24 2.77 -16.26
CA VAL A 168 11.68 2.28 -17.53
C VAL A 168 11.91 0.76 -17.66
N PRO A 169 11.15 0.07 -18.52
CA PRO A 169 11.48 -1.32 -18.84
C PRO A 169 12.92 -1.44 -19.35
N GLY A 170 13.61 -2.51 -18.96
CA GLY A 170 15.02 -2.74 -19.23
C GLY A 170 15.99 -2.06 -18.26
N GLY A 171 15.50 -1.22 -17.32
CA GLY A 171 16.35 -0.61 -16.30
C GLY A 171 16.02 0.83 -15.96
N LEU A 172 17.03 1.71 -16.01
CA LEU A 172 16.91 3.14 -15.75
C LEU A 172 17.41 3.95 -16.97
N ALA A 173 16.65 4.98 -17.34
CA ALA A 173 16.99 5.92 -18.38
C ALA A 173 18.17 6.87 -18.01
N VAL A 174 18.58 6.87 -16.74
CA VAL A 174 19.71 7.64 -16.22
C VAL A 174 20.73 6.71 -15.55
N GLN A 175 22.00 7.08 -15.60
CA GLN A 175 23.06 6.38 -14.88
C GLN A 175 23.55 7.28 -13.74
N PRO A 176 23.15 7.01 -12.50
CA PRO A 176 23.62 7.78 -11.33
C PRO A 176 25.12 7.59 -11.13
N ASP A 177 25.83 8.67 -10.86
CA ASP A 177 27.23 8.61 -10.47
C ASP A 177 27.40 8.37 -8.97
N ALA A 178 28.62 8.13 -8.53
CA ALA A 178 28.96 7.90 -7.12
C ALA A 178 28.53 9.08 -6.21
N SER A 179 28.51 10.32 -6.73
CA SER A 179 28.12 11.50 -5.95
C SER A 179 26.62 11.54 -5.72
N THR A 180 25.84 11.15 -6.71
CA THR A 180 24.38 11.04 -6.62
C THR A 180 23.97 9.94 -5.62
N ILE A 181 24.61 8.77 -5.70
CA ILE A 181 24.36 7.66 -4.75
C ILE A 181 24.71 8.08 -3.32
N ALA A 182 25.85 8.76 -3.11
CA ALA A 182 26.24 9.24 -1.80
C ALA A 182 25.29 10.32 -1.26
N SER A 183 24.76 11.22 -2.11
CA SER A 183 23.75 12.22 -1.74
C SER A 183 22.46 11.57 -1.26
N VAL A 184 21.95 10.59 -2.00
CA VAL A 184 20.75 9.81 -1.63
C VAL A 184 20.97 9.08 -0.31
N LYS A 185 22.10 8.38 -0.17
CA LYS A 185 22.46 7.67 1.07
C LYS A 185 22.52 8.62 2.27
N SER A 186 23.10 9.82 2.10
CA SER A 186 23.13 10.82 3.18
C SER A 186 21.73 11.21 3.66
N ARG A 187 20.77 11.39 2.74
CA ARG A 187 19.38 11.71 3.11
C ARG A 187 18.67 10.55 3.83
N VAL A 188 18.91 9.32 3.37
CA VAL A 188 18.40 8.12 4.04
C VAL A 188 18.96 8.02 5.45
N MET A 189 20.26 8.26 5.62
CA MET A 189 20.91 8.25 6.94
C MET A 189 20.38 9.34 7.89
N GLU A 190 20.02 10.54 7.38
CA GLU A 190 19.37 11.57 8.21
C GLU A 190 18.02 11.07 8.77
N VAL A 191 17.23 10.37 7.94
CA VAL A 191 15.94 9.79 8.37
C VAL A 191 16.16 8.59 9.28
N SER A 192 17.17 7.78 9.01
CA SER A 192 17.56 6.66 9.89
C SER A 192 17.95 7.15 11.30
N ASN A 193 18.66 8.28 11.39
CA ASN A 193 19.00 8.90 12.67
C ASN A 193 17.75 9.42 13.42
N TRP A 194 16.78 9.97 12.70
CA TRP A 194 15.51 10.38 13.29
C TRP A 194 14.70 9.18 13.82
N LEU A 195 14.68 8.07 13.07
CA LEU A 195 14.06 6.82 13.50
C LEU A 195 14.82 6.14 14.66
N GLY A 196 16.08 6.50 14.90
CA GLY A 196 16.90 5.92 15.96
C GLY A 196 17.39 4.48 15.68
N PRO A 197 18.25 3.95 16.54
CA PRO A 197 18.78 2.59 16.39
C PRO A 197 17.73 1.52 16.77
N THR A 198 17.68 0.43 16.02
CA THR A 198 16.72 -0.67 16.27
C THR A 198 16.95 -1.37 17.61
N GLU A 199 18.20 -1.39 18.09
CA GLU A 199 18.57 -1.95 19.38
C GLU A 199 17.96 -1.19 20.57
N ALA A 200 17.55 0.08 20.35
CA ALA A 200 16.91 0.89 21.38
C ALA A 200 15.41 0.60 21.56
N VAL A 201 14.78 -0.19 20.69
CA VAL A 201 13.33 -0.47 20.75
C VAL A 201 12.86 -0.91 22.14
N PRO A 202 13.51 -1.88 22.84
CA PRO A 202 13.07 -2.28 24.20
C PRO A 202 13.14 -1.14 25.22
N GLU A 203 14.21 -0.33 25.18
CA GLU A 203 14.39 0.81 26.08
C GLU A 203 13.35 1.90 25.80
N VAL A 204 13.05 2.16 24.53
CA VAL A 204 12.03 3.14 24.14
C VAL A 204 10.64 2.69 24.56
N ILE A 205 10.31 1.40 24.49
CA ILE A 205 9.04 0.87 25.01
C ILE A 205 8.92 1.15 26.52
N GLU A 206 9.99 0.86 27.29
CA GLU A 206 10.01 1.12 28.75
C GLU A 206 9.85 2.62 29.06
N ASN A 207 10.57 3.49 28.32
CA ASN A 207 10.48 4.94 28.46
C ASN A 207 9.05 5.44 28.21
N VAL A 208 8.43 5.04 27.08
CA VAL A 208 7.07 5.45 26.73
C VAL A 208 6.05 5.00 27.77
N GLN A 209 6.14 3.75 28.26
CA GLN A 209 5.26 3.24 29.32
C GLN A 209 5.44 3.96 30.65
N ASN A 210 6.62 4.53 30.93
CA ASN A 210 6.90 5.34 32.10
C ASN A 210 6.58 6.84 31.89
N GLY A 211 6.16 7.27 30.68
CA GLY A 211 5.94 8.67 30.34
C GLY A 211 7.24 9.46 30.16
N GLU A 212 8.34 8.80 29.85
CA GLU A 212 9.66 9.38 29.62
C GLU A 212 9.93 9.53 28.12
N PHE A 213 10.68 10.55 27.72
CA PHE A 213 11.06 10.82 26.35
C PHE A 213 12.58 11.10 26.27
N ASP A 214 13.34 10.27 25.57
CA ASP A 214 14.76 10.45 25.34
C ASP A 214 15.04 10.63 23.83
N PRO A 215 15.26 11.85 23.35
CA PRO A 215 15.50 12.10 21.93
C PRO A 215 16.81 11.51 21.40
N GLU A 216 17.76 11.13 22.27
CA GLU A 216 19.02 10.51 21.87
C GLU A 216 18.80 9.07 21.34
N LEU A 217 17.70 8.42 21.74
CA LEU A 217 17.28 7.11 21.23
C LEU A 217 16.48 7.19 19.90
N GLY A 218 16.26 8.39 19.39
CA GLY A 218 15.51 8.65 18.16
C GLY A 218 14.09 9.17 18.42
N GLU A 219 13.84 10.41 18.04
CA GLU A 219 12.51 11.04 18.23
C GLU A 219 11.41 10.26 17.49
N GLY A 220 11.68 9.85 16.23
CA GLY A 220 10.73 9.10 15.44
C GLY A 220 10.42 7.72 16.01
N LEU A 221 11.40 7.05 16.64
CA LEU A 221 11.18 5.77 17.31
C LEU A 221 10.28 5.92 18.52
N HIS A 222 10.52 6.94 19.36
CA HIS A 222 9.65 7.25 20.49
C HIS A 222 8.22 7.54 20.04
N ASP A 223 8.03 8.33 18.99
CA ASP A 223 6.71 8.66 18.47
C ASP A 223 6.00 7.42 17.90
N ILE A 224 6.71 6.54 17.15
CA ILE A 224 6.16 5.26 16.68
C ILE A 224 5.70 4.39 17.86
N VAL A 225 6.56 4.19 18.85
CA VAL A 225 6.21 3.37 20.04
C VAL A 225 5.05 4.01 20.80
N SER A 226 4.99 5.34 20.92
CA SER A 226 3.88 6.05 21.54
C SER A 226 2.56 5.80 20.83
N ILE A 227 2.54 5.81 19.47
CA ILE A 227 1.35 5.46 18.69
C ILE A 227 0.89 4.03 19.01
N LEU A 228 1.83 3.07 19.03
CA LEU A 228 1.50 1.66 19.26
C LEU A 228 1.01 1.40 20.69
N VAL A 229 1.64 2.01 21.69
CA VAL A 229 1.21 1.92 23.09
C VAL A 229 -0.18 2.55 23.27
N ALA A 230 -0.40 3.76 22.73
CA ALA A 230 -1.72 4.40 22.78
C ALA A 230 -2.79 3.60 22.03
N ALA A 231 -2.45 2.96 20.92
CA ALA A 231 -3.37 2.09 20.20
C ALA A 231 -3.74 0.84 21.02
N ALA A 232 -2.74 0.21 21.67
CA ALA A 232 -2.98 -0.93 22.55
C ALA A 232 -3.88 -0.54 23.76
N GLU A 233 -3.59 0.58 24.40
CA GLU A 233 -4.40 1.12 25.52
C GLU A 233 -5.83 1.50 25.11
N ALA A 234 -6.00 1.92 23.85
CA ALA A 234 -7.31 2.25 23.27
C ALA A 234 -8.09 1.01 22.77
N GLY A 235 -7.61 -0.22 23.01
CA GLY A 235 -8.30 -1.45 22.63
C GLY A 235 -8.18 -1.79 21.14
N ALA A 236 -7.14 -1.31 20.45
CA ALA A 236 -6.97 -1.58 19.01
C ALA A 236 -6.71 -3.07 18.69
N ALA A 237 -6.43 -3.90 19.68
CA ALA A 237 -6.33 -5.35 19.53
C ALA A 237 -7.71 -6.04 19.43
N ASP A 238 -8.76 -5.38 19.93
CA ASP A 238 -10.11 -5.94 20.04
C ASP A 238 -11.03 -5.46 18.89
N ILE A 239 -10.50 -4.69 17.92
CA ILE A 239 -11.23 -4.16 16.76
C ILE A 239 -10.52 -4.53 15.46
N GLY A 240 -11.31 -4.60 14.37
CA GLY A 240 -10.77 -4.87 13.05
C GLY A 240 -10.29 -6.30 12.87
N GLU A 241 -10.94 -7.29 13.49
CA GLU A 241 -10.56 -8.70 13.40
C GLU A 241 -10.79 -9.23 11.98
N GLY A 242 -9.72 -9.65 11.30
CA GLY A 242 -9.74 -10.23 9.96
C GLY A 242 -9.63 -11.75 9.98
N PRO A 243 -9.68 -12.39 8.79
CA PRO A 243 -9.78 -13.86 8.66
C PRO A 243 -8.48 -14.62 8.92
N ASN A 244 -7.37 -13.96 9.26
CA ASN A 244 -6.05 -14.58 9.45
C ASN A 244 -5.58 -15.38 8.21
N ARG A 245 -5.90 -14.89 7.03
CA ARG A 245 -5.42 -15.39 5.74
C ARG A 245 -4.62 -14.28 5.07
N TYR A 246 -3.38 -14.57 4.70
CA TYR A 246 -2.43 -13.57 4.21
C TYR A 246 -1.82 -13.96 2.87
N TYR A 247 -1.58 -12.97 2.03
CA TYR A 247 -0.99 -13.13 0.72
C TYR A 247 0.09 -12.07 0.44
N SER A 248 1.20 -12.48 -0.17
CA SER A 248 2.28 -11.61 -0.60
C SER A 248 2.83 -12.03 -1.96
N ASN A 249 3.01 -11.05 -2.86
CA ASN A 249 3.73 -11.20 -4.12
C ASN A 249 5.25 -11.37 -3.94
N GLY A 250 5.77 -10.99 -2.77
CA GLY A 250 7.20 -10.90 -2.50
C GLY A 250 7.90 -9.73 -3.20
N ILE A 251 8.96 -9.21 -2.55
CA ILE A 251 9.69 -8.04 -3.05
C ILE A 251 11.13 -8.02 -2.54
N PHE A 252 11.93 -7.14 -3.16
CA PHE A 252 13.34 -6.92 -2.90
C PHE A 252 14.18 -8.15 -3.25
N GLU A 253 14.42 -8.29 -4.55
CA GLU A 253 15.10 -9.43 -5.14
C GLU A 253 16.62 -9.26 -5.06
N ASP A 254 17.31 -10.23 -4.44
CA ASP A 254 18.76 -10.31 -4.58
C ASP A 254 19.12 -10.64 -6.03
N PRO A 255 19.77 -9.72 -6.77
CA PRO A 255 20.06 -9.93 -8.19
C PRO A 255 21.09 -11.03 -8.46
N ASP A 256 21.79 -11.53 -7.45
CA ASP A 256 22.82 -12.56 -7.57
C ASP A 256 22.22 -13.97 -7.30
N THR A 257 21.18 -14.08 -6.46
CA THR A 257 20.56 -15.37 -6.07
C THR A 257 19.11 -15.54 -6.54
N GLY A 258 18.39 -14.43 -6.75
CA GLY A 258 16.95 -14.42 -7.03
C GLY A 258 16.06 -14.55 -5.79
N ASP A 259 16.67 -14.61 -4.59
CA ASP A 259 15.93 -14.68 -3.34
C ASP A 259 15.22 -13.36 -3.02
N LEU A 260 14.05 -13.44 -2.41
CA LEU A 260 13.27 -12.26 -2.03
C LEU A 260 13.48 -11.94 -0.54
N PHE A 261 13.85 -10.70 -0.22
CA PHE A 261 14.02 -10.25 1.17
C PHE A 261 12.70 -10.34 1.95
N LEU A 262 11.58 -9.95 1.35
CA LEU A 262 10.23 -10.23 1.83
C LEU A 262 9.62 -11.31 0.91
N PRO A 263 9.38 -12.52 1.41
CA PRO A 263 9.08 -13.67 0.56
C PRO A 263 7.69 -13.63 -0.06
N ARG A 264 7.54 -14.40 -1.13
CA ARG A 264 6.29 -14.65 -1.84
C ARG A 264 5.61 -15.89 -1.28
N GLY A 265 4.28 -15.81 -1.11
CA GLY A 265 3.51 -16.95 -0.65
C GLY A 265 2.19 -16.57 0.00
N VAL A 266 1.62 -17.54 0.69
CA VAL A 266 0.36 -17.39 1.45
C VAL A 266 0.52 -17.93 2.87
N TYR A 267 -0.30 -17.42 3.77
CA TYR A 267 -0.55 -18.03 5.07
C TYR A 267 -2.04 -18.32 5.19
N ARG A 268 -2.37 -19.58 5.41
CA ARG A 268 -3.73 -20.07 5.64
C ARG A 268 -3.68 -21.32 6.49
N ASP A 269 -4.76 -21.62 7.21
CA ASP A 269 -4.88 -22.81 8.07
C ASP A 269 -3.72 -22.97 9.08
N GLY A 270 -3.15 -21.85 9.55
CA GLY A 270 -2.07 -21.82 10.55
C GLY A 270 -0.68 -22.14 10.00
N SER A 271 -0.48 -22.13 8.68
CA SER A 271 0.81 -22.45 8.06
C SER A 271 1.17 -21.51 6.91
N VAL A 272 2.49 -21.27 6.74
CA VAL A 272 3.06 -20.56 5.60
C VAL A 272 3.32 -21.54 4.47
N GLU A 273 2.94 -21.15 3.25
CA GLU A 273 3.30 -21.81 2.00
C GLU A 273 4.03 -20.82 1.10
N LEU A 274 5.34 -21.03 0.92
CA LEU A 274 6.13 -20.24 -0.04
C LEU A 274 5.85 -20.74 -1.45
N MET A 275 5.62 -19.81 -2.39
CA MET A 275 5.14 -20.12 -3.72
C MET A 275 6.04 -19.51 -4.80
N SER A 276 6.13 -20.18 -5.94
CA SER A 276 6.71 -19.63 -7.16
C SER A 276 5.82 -18.53 -7.76
N LYS A 277 6.37 -17.77 -8.71
CA LYS A 277 5.60 -16.77 -9.46
C LYS A 277 4.41 -17.41 -10.19
N ASP A 278 4.61 -18.54 -10.82
CA ASP A 278 3.59 -19.22 -11.64
C ASP A 278 2.43 -19.70 -10.75
N GLU A 279 2.71 -20.32 -9.60
CA GLU A 279 1.68 -20.76 -8.65
C GLU A 279 0.83 -19.58 -8.14
N ILE A 280 1.47 -18.44 -7.85
CA ILE A 280 0.75 -17.21 -7.47
C ILE A 280 -0.18 -16.75 -8.59
N VAL A 281 0.34 -16.64 -9.82
CA VAL A 281 -0.42 -16.15 -10.98
C VAL A 281 -1.59 -17.09 -11.33
N GLU A 282 -1.44 -18.37 -11.11
CA GLU A 282 -2.51 -19.37 -11.36
C GLU A 282 -3.65 -19.30 -10.34
N GLY A 283 -3.35 -18.95 -9.09
CA GLY A 283 -4.35 -18.87 -8.01
C GLY A 283 -5.22 -17.61 -8.03
N ILE A 284 -4.84 -16.56 -8.77
CA ILE A 284 -5.53 -15.25 -8.73
C ILE A 284 -6.72 -15.22 -9.68
N THR A 285 -7.87 -14.80 -9.16
CA THR A 285 -9.08 -14.45 -9.93
C THR A 285 -9.69 -13.15 -9.42
N GLU A 286 -10.50 -12.48 -10.23
CA GLU A 286 -11.29 -11.32 -9.84
C GLU A 286 -12.78 -11.59 -10.08
N ASP A 287 -13.63 -11.23 -9.12
CA ASP A 287 -15.08 -11.27 -9.25
C ASP A 287 -15.65 -9.87 -9.48
N THR A 288 -16.73 -9.78 -10.26
CA THR A 288 -17.39 -8.51 -10.61
C THR A 288 -18.85 -8.45 -10.22
N GLU A 289 -19.41 -9.44 -9.53
CA GLU A 289 -20.84 -9.53 -9.21
C GLU A 289 -21.38 -8.26 -8.56
N TYR A 290 -20.67 -7.71 -7.58
CA TYR A 290 -21.04 -6.50 -6.87
C TYR A 290 -20.28 -5.25 -7.34
N SER A 291 -19.66 -5.33 -8.51
CA SER A 291 -18.93 -4.22 -9.14
C SER A 291 -19.67 -3.72 -10.37
N TRP A 292 -19.60 -2.40 -10.65
CA TRP A 292 -20.23 -1.81 -11.84
C TRP A 292 -19.45 -2.11 -13.13
N TYR A 293 -19.13 -3.40 -13.35
CA TYR A 293 -18.48 -3.89 -14.57
C TYR A 293 -19.25 -5.07 -15.16
N THR A 294 -19.10 -5.27 -16.48
CA THR A 294 -19.60 -6.48 -17.15
C THR A 294 -18.90 -7.72 -16.59
N ASP A 295 -19.55 -8.88 -16.64
CA ASP A 295 -19.02 -10.14 -16.12
C ASP A 295 -17.73 -10.56 -16.84
N ASP A 296 -17.59 -10.24 -18.14
CA ASP A 296 -16.39 -10.52 -18.94
C ASP A 296 -15.15 -9.75 -18.45
N SER A 297 -15.32 -8.71 -17.63
CA SER A 297 -14.23 -7.95 -17.00
C SER A 297 -13.64 -8.65 -15.77
N GLY A 298 -14.24 -9.74 -15.30
CA GLY A 298 -13.80 -10.60 -14.19
C GLY A 298 -13.17 -11.91 -14.65
N GLY A 299 -12.89 -12.79 -13.69
CA GLY A 299 -12.29 -14.11 -13.90
C GLY A 299 -10.76 -14.09 -13.81
N ASP A 300 -10.09 -14.90 -14.63
CA ASP A 300 -8.62 -14.95 -14.69
C ASP A 300 -8.08 -13.67 -15.35
N PRO A 301 -7.26 -12.87 -14.64
CA PRO A 301 -6.77 -11.60 -15.15
C PRO A 301 -5.88 -11.73 -16.41
N ARG A 302 -5.35 -12.94 -16.71
CA ARG A 302 -4.61 -13.22 -17.94
C ARG A 302 -5.50 -13.27 -19.20
N THR A 303 -6.82 -13.41 -19.01
CA THR A 303 -7.80 -13.60 -20.11
C THR A 303 -9.04 -12.72 -19.99
N ALA A 304 -9.24 -12.05 -18.86
CA ALA A 304 -10.32 -11.13 -18.62
C ALA A 304 -10.28 -9.98 -19.65
N LYS A 305 -11.43 -9.49 -20.07
CA LYS A 305 -11.49 -8.29 -20.91
C LYS A 305 -11.11 -7.05 -20.10
N PRO A 306 -10.63 -5.98 -20.76
CA PRO A 306 -10.48 -4.67 -20.13
C PRO A 306 -11.77 -4.27 -19.41
N PRO A 307 -11.70 -3.57 -18.27
CA PRO A 307 -12.87 -3.26 -17.47
C PRO A 307 -13.88 -2.41 -18.27
N GLU A 308 -15.06 -2.96 -18.49
CA GLU A 308 -16.17 -2.30 -19.20
C GLU A 308 -17.28 -1.96 -18.21
N PRO A 309 -17.65 -0.67 -18.02
CA PRO A 309 -18.68 -0.25 -17.09
C PRO A 309 -20.07 -0.81 -17.44
N ASP A 310 -20.78 -1.31 -16.43
CA ASP A 310 -22.18 -1.69 -16.47
C ASP A 310 -22.94 -1.04 -15.29
N LEU A 311 -23.60 0.09 -15.58
CA LEU A 311 -24.36 0.87 -14.61
C LEU A 311 -25.78 0.32 -14.36
N ASP A 312 -26.24 -0.64 -15.15
CA ASP A 312 -27.55 -1.27 -15.00
C ASP A 312 -27.53 -2.44 -14.01
N LYS A 313 -26.38 -2.76 -13.41
CA LYS A 313 -26.17 -3.85 -12.45
C LYS A 313 -26.73 -3.47 -11.07
N GLU A 314 -27.95 -3.94 -10.74
CA GLU A 314 -28.75 -3.50 -9.58
C GLU A 314 -28.09 -3.83 -8.22
N GLU A 315 -27.33 -4.92 -8.13
CA GLU A 315 -26.69 -5.35 -6.88
C GLU A 315 -25.29 -4.75 -6.66
N ALA A 316 -24.72 -4.10 -7.68
CA ALA A 316 -23.40 -3.49 -7.59
C ALA A 316 -23.42 -2.26 -6.66
N TYR A 317 -22.33 -2.12 -5.87
CA TYR A 317 -22.16 -0.97 -4.97
C TYR A 317 -20.73 -0.41 -5.01
N SER A 318 -19.82 -1.00 -5.77
CA SER A 318 -18.41 -0.59 -5.80
C SER A 318 -17.87 -0.51 -7.22
N TRP A 319 -16.91 0.39 -7.46
CA TRP A 319 -16.08 0.41 -8.67
C TRP A 319 -14.83 -0.46 -8.55
N GLY A 320 -14.59 -1.08 -7.40
CA GLY A 320 -13.54 -2.08 -7.24
C GLY A 320 -14.04 -3.46 -7.65
N LYS A 321 -13.17 -4.30 -8.21
CA LYS A 321 -13.40 -5.74 -8.35
C LYS A 321 -13.02 -6.46 -7.06
N ALA A 322 -13.42 -7.71 -6.91
CA ALA A 322 -13.11 -8.55 -5.76
C ALA A 322 -12.05 -9.60 -6.13
N PRO A 323 -10.74 -9.34 -5.89
CA PRO A 323 -9.71 -10.33 -6.11
C PRO A 323 -9.81 -11.46 -5.08
N ARG A 324 -9.49 -12.68 -5.53
CA ARG A 324 -9.45 -13.90 -4.72
C ARG A 324 -8.20 -14.70 -5.06
N PHE A 325 -7.67 -15.39 -4.06
CA PHE A 325 -6.63 -16.40 -4.25
C PHE A 325 -7.20 -17.77 -3.92
N ASP A 326 -7.20 -18.69 -4.88
CA ASP A 326 -7.87 -19.98 -4.78
C ASP A 326 -9.35 -19.89 -4.30
N GLY A 327 -10.05 -18.80 -4.67
CA GLY A 327 -11.42 -18.51 -4.27
C GLY A 327 -11.58 -17.90 -2.86
N GLU A 328 -10.50 -17.57 -2.16
CA GLU A 328 -10.54 -16.98 -0.82
C GLU A 328 -10.15 -15.49 -0.85
N SER A 329 -10.79 -14.69 0.02
CA SER A 329 -10.33 -13.33 0.31
C SER A 329 -9.05 -13.39 1.15
N MET A 330 -8.02 -12.64 0.76
CA MET A 330 -6.70 -12.64 1.41
C MET A 330 -6.32 -11.24 1.85
N GLU A 331 -5.84 -11.10 3.08
CA GLU A 331 -5.27 -9.84 3.56
C GLU A 331 -3.85 -9.65 3.02
N VAL A 332 -3.57 -8.44 2.56
CA VAL A 332 -2.26 -8.04 2.05
C VAL A 332 -1.69 -6.86 2.83
N GLY A 333 -0.39 -6.63 2.73
CA GLY A 333 0.28 -5.50 3.36
C GLY A 333 1.38 -5.92 4.33
N PRO A 334 1.86 -5.00 5.19
CA PRO A 334 2.97 -5.27 6.11
C PRO A 334 2.74 -6.51 6.98
N ILE A 335 1.53 -6.68 7.52
CA ILE A 335 1.20 -7.86 8.35
C ILE A 335 1.35 -9.16 7.57
N ALA A 336 0.84 -9.20 6.32
CA ALA A 336 0.94 -10.37 5.47
C ALA A 336 2.40 -10.73 5.18
N ARG A 337 3.23 -9.77 4.79
CA ARG A 337 4.65 -9.98 4.49
C ARG A 337 5.44 -10.50 5.69
N LEU A 338 5.20 -9.94 6.88
CA LEU A 338 5.90 -10.36 8.09
C LEU A 338 5.43 -11.72 8.61
N VAL A 339 4.13 -12.04 8.49
CA VAL A 339 3.61 -13.38 8.82
C VAL A 339 4.19 -14.43 7.87
N ILE A 340 4.20 -14.17 6.56
CA ILE A 340 4.78 -15.09 5.56
C ILE A 340 6.30 -15.22 5.71
N LYS A 341 6.98 -14.15 6.14
CA LYS A 341 8.40 -14.19 6.51
C LYS A 341 8.66 -14.93 7.83
N GLU A 342 7.63 -15.28 8.59
CA GLU A 342 7.71 -15.84 9.94
C GLU A 342 8.56 -14.98 10.88
N ALA A 343 8.37 -13.64 10.80
CA ALA A 343 9.18 -12.67 11.51
C ALA A 343 8.37 -11.80 12.48
N ASP A 344 8.93 -11.58 13.65
CA ASP A 344 8.52 -10.53 14.60
C ASP A 344 9.74 -9.64 14.92
N PRO A 345 10.15 -8.78 13.98
CA PRO A 345 11.32 -7.95 14.15
C PRO A 345 11.21 -7.10 15.44
N PHE A 346 12.29 -7.10 16.22
CA PHE A 346 12.40 -6.31 17.45
C PHE A 346 11.43 -6.73 18.56
N ASP A 347 10.80 -7.91 18.44
CA ASP A 347 9.84 -8.49 19.41
C ASP A 347 8.67 -7.53 19.76
N LEU A 348 8.32 -6.63 18.82
CA LEU A 348 7.31 -5.59 19.07
C LEU A 348 5.90 -6.16 19.28
N ARG A 349 5.52 -7.22 18.55
CA ARG A 349 4.21 -7.88 18.76
C ARG A 349 4.14 -8.52 20.13
N GLU A 350 5.18 -9.28 20.52
CA GLU A 350 5.24 -9.89 21.85
C GLU A 350 5.19 -8.83 22.95
N ALA A 351 5.97 -7.75 22.82
CA ALA A 351 6.05 -6.67 23.82
C ALA A 351 4.75 -5.90 24.03
N LEU A 352 3.94 -5.76 22.98
CA LEU A 352 2.68 -5.00 22.99
C LEU A 352 1.41 -5.86 23.07
N GLY A 353 1.59 -7.19 23.28
CA GLY A 353 0.48 -8.12 23.46
C GLY A 353 -0.23 -8.54 22.15
N GLY A 354 0.43 -8.34 21.00
CA GLY A 354 -0.06 -8.80 19.70
C GLY A 354 0.14 -10.29 19.49
N GLY A 355 -0.85 -10.99 18.92
CA GLY A 355 -0.71 -12.39 18.51
C GLY A 355 0.14 -12.55 17.25
N ALA A 356 0.84 -13.69 17.12
CA ALA A 356 1.84 -13.89 16.07
C ALA A 356 1.30 -13.79 14.62
N ALA A 357 0.03 -14.19 14.41
CA ALA A 357 -0.61 -14.17 13.08
C ALA A 357 -2.08 -13.72 13.17
N GLU A 358 -2.43 -12.91 14.17
CA GLU A 358 -3.78 -12.40 14.35
C GLU A 358 -3.96 -11.11 13.54
N SER A 359 -5.00 -11.08 12.70
CA SER A 359 -5.41 -9.88 11.97
C SER A 359 -6.30 -9.03 12.87
N ASN A 360 -5.79 -7.88 13.29
CA ASN A 360 -6.53 -6.84 13.99
C ASN A 360 -5.87 -5.48 13.77
N THR A 361 -6.53 -4.42 14.21
CA THR A 361 -6.03 -3.04 14.01
C THR A 361 -4.64 -2.85 14.61
N LEU A 362 -4.39 -3.30 15.84
CA LEU A 362 -3.09 -3.15 16.50
C LEU A 362 -1.97 -3.86 15.75
N ASN A 363 -2.18 -5.11 15.36
CA ASN A 363 -1.15 -5.91 14.67
C ASN A 363 -0.81 -5.36 13.28
N ARG A 364 -1.77 -4.75 12.56
CA ARG A 364 -1.49 -4.04 11.30
C ARG A 364 -0.56 -2.84 11.53
N LEU A 365 -0.77 -2.08 12.60
CA LEU A 365 0.09 -0.93 12.94
C LEU A 365 1.48 -1.38 13.39
N ILE A 366 1.58 -2.41 14.24
CA ILE A 366 2.85 -2.99 14.69
C ILE A 366 3.65 -3.48 13.48
N ALA A 367 3.05 -4.28 12.61
CA ALA A 367 3.71 -4.81 11.43
C ALA A 367 4.26 -3.70 10.52
N ARG A 368 3.53 -2.61 10.37
CA ARG A 368 3.98 -1.45 9.60
C ARG A 368 5.18 -0.75 10.22
N ALA A 369 5.18 -0.59 11.52
CA ALA A 369 6.32 -0.02 12.26
C ALA A 369 7.56 -0.92 12.16
N GLN A 370 7.37 -2.23 12.34
CA GLN A 370 8.44 -3.23 12.20
C GLN A 370 9.04 -3.22 10.80
N GLU A 371 8.21 -3.19 9.77
CA GLU A 371 8.67 -3.17 8.38
C GLU A 371 9.43 -1.88 8.05
N ALA A 372 8.97 -0.72 8.52
CA ALA A 372 9.70 0.53 8.34
C ALA A 372 11.12 0.47 8.90
N LEU A 373 11.29 -0.07 10.11
CA LEU A 373 12.60 -0.22 10.75
C LEU A 373 13.46 -1.27 10.04
N LEU A 374 12.87 -2.38 9.62
CA LEU A 374 13.57 -3.48 8.93
C LEU A 374 14.10 -3.04 7.55
N VAL A 375 13.25 -2.40 6.74
CA VAL A 375 13.60 -1.95 5.38
C VAL A 375 14.59 -0.78 5.42
N ARG A 376 14.53 0.08 6.45
CA ARG A 376 15.49 1.18 6.64
C ARG A 376 16.95 0.73 6.58
N ASP A 377 17.26 -0.34 7.31
CA ASP A 377 18.63 -0.85 7.37
C ASP A 377 19.04 -1.46 6.02
N GLN A 378 18.12 -2.17 5.38
CA GLN A 378 18.34 -2.82 4.10
C GLN A 378 18.55 -1.83 2.94
N VAL A 379 17.89 -0.66 2.93
CA VAL A 379 18.09 0.37 1.90
C VAL A 379 19.56 0.81 1.82
N VAL A 380 20.22 0.95 2.95
CA VAL A 380 21.63 1.36 3.01
C VAL A 380 22.52 0.29 2.38
N GLU A 381 22.25 -0.99 2.65
CA GLU A 381 22.98 -2.13 2.07
C GLU A 381 22.81 -2.19 0.54
N TRP A 382 21.59 -2.01 0.01
CA TRP A 382 21.36 -1.95 -1.44
C TRP A 382 22.12 -0.80 -2.10
N LEU A 383 22.11 0.39 -1.51
CA LEU A 383 22.87 1.54 -2.03
C LEU A 383 24.37 1.31 -2.02
N ASP A 384 24.90 0.59 -1.03
CA ASP A 384 26.33 0.25 -0.93
C ASP A 384 26.73 -0.85 -1.93
N ALA A 385 25.80 -1.71 -2.35
CA ALA A 385 26.04 -2.79 -3.30
C ALA A 385 26.06 -2.32 -4.78
N ILE A 386 25.65 -1.06 -5.06
CA ILE A 386 25.67 -0.48 -6.41
C ILE A 386 27.12 -0.13 -6.83
N ASP A 387 27.57 -0.64 -7.98
CA ASP A 387 28.80 -0.20 -8.62
C ASP A 387 28.47 0.81 -9.74
N PRO A 388 28.78 2.12 -9.55
CA PRO A 388 28.46 3.14 -10.56
C PRO A 388 29.15 2.96 -11.92
N ALA A 389 30.15 2.06 -12.01
CA ALA A 389 30.83 1.74 -13.27
C ALA A 389 30.09 0.71 -14.14
N GLU A 390 29.18 -0.04 -13.54
CA GLU A 390 28.39 -1.05 -14.23
C GLU A 390 27.09 -0.45 -14.80
N PRO A 391 26.48 -1.10 -15.82
CA PRO A 391 25.28 -0.57 -16.48
C PRO A 391 24.05 -0.54 -15.57
N PHE A 392 23.19 0.46 -15.81
CA PHE A 392 21.85 0.59 -15.21
C PHE A 392 20.72 0.37 -16.20
N MET A 393 21.04 0.20 -17.50
CA MET A 393 20.09 -0.07 -18.57
C MET A 393 20.62 -1.21 -19.44
N ALA A 394 19.76 -2.12 -19.79
CA ALA A 394 20.08 -3.21 -20.71
C ALA A 394 20.18 -2.69 -22.15
N ASP A 395 21.14 -3.21 -22.92
CA ASP A 395 21.37 -2.81 -24.31
C ASP A 395 20.39 -3.48 -25.29
N ASP A 396 19.73 -4.58 -24.87
CA ASP A 396 18.86 -5.43 -25.68
C ASP A 396 17.37 -5.11 -25.51
N TRP A 397 17.00 -4.11 -24.69
CA TRP A 397 15.59 -3.72 -24.52
C TRP A 397 14.98 -3.24 -25.87
N THR A 398 13.79 -3.76 -26.17
CA THR A 398 12.97 -3.34 -27.32
C THR A 398 11.49 -3.47 -26.99
N ASP A 399 10.66 -2.59 -27.53
CA ASP A 399 9.19 -2.73 -27.51
C ASP A 399 8.65 -3.61 -28.66
N ASP A 400 9.49 -3.99 -29.65
CA ASP A 400 9.06 -4.74 -30.84
C ASP A 400 9.10 -6.27 -30.58
N PHE A 401 8.05 -6.76 -29.90
CA PHE A 401 7.88 -8.19 -29.63
C PHE A 401 6.39 -8.59 -29.54
N THR A 402 6.15 -9.89 -29.51
CA THR A 402 4.85 -10.49 -29.16
C THR A 402 5.07 -11.45 -27.99
N GLY A 403 4.36 -11.22 -26.90
CA GLY A 403 4.52 -12.01 -25.68
C GLY A 403 3.56 -11.60 -24.57
N ARG A 404 3.49 -12.41 -23.52
CA ARG A 404 2.69 -12.18 -22.32
C ARG A 404 3.58 -12.13 -21.11
N GLY A 405 3.27 -11.19 -20.18
CA GLY A 405 4.02 -11.06 -18.96
C GLY A 405 3.18 -10.61 -17.79
N VAL A 406 3.68 -10.92 -16.60
CA VAL A 406 3.08 -10.54 -15.32
C VAL A 406 4.16 -9.91 -14.44
N GLY A 407 3.93 -8.66 -14.06
CA GLY A 407 4.68 -8.00 -13.01
C GLY A 407 4.02 -8.28 -11.65
N LEU A 408 4.71 -8.95 -10.76
CA LEU A 408 4.37 -9.07 -9.35
C LEU A 408 5.21 -8.08 -8.55
N PHE A 409 4.57 -7.32 -7.68
CA PHE A 409 5.20 -6.29 -6.88
C PHE A 409 4.50 -6.13 -5.52
N GLU A 410 5.19 -5.54 -4.56
CA GLU A 410 4.65 -5.26 -3.23
C GLU A 410 4.88 -3.78 -2.89
N PRO A 411 3.94 -2.87 -3.20
CA PRO A 411 3.89 -1.57 -2.55
C PRO A 411 3.82 -1.65 -1.03
N SER A 412 4.09 -0.55 -0.34
CA SER A 412 3.94 -0.44 1.12
C SER A 412 2.57 -0.95 1.63
N ARG A 413 1.54 -0.93 0.79
CA ARG A 413 0.16 -1.33 1.10
C ARG A 413 -0.18 -2.78 0.83
N GLY A 414 0.69 -3.54 0.13
CA GLY A 414 0.49 -4.97 -0.16
C GLY A 414 0.60 -5.34 -1.63
N ALA A 415 0.01 -6.46 -2.03
CA ALA A 415 0.19 -7.09 -3.32
C ALA A 415 -0.35 -6.25 -4.50
N LEU A 416 0.52 -5.95 -5.45
CA LEU A 416 0.23 -5.29 -6.72
C LEU A 416 0.61 -6.22 -7.88
N SER A 417 -0.30 -6.42 -8.82
CA SER A 417 -0.03 -7.22 -10.01
C SER A 417 -0.46 -6.46 -11.27
N HIS A 418 0.40 -6.45 -12.29
CA HIS A 418 0.10 -5.96 -13.62
C HIS A 418 0.23 -7.12 -14.61
N TYR A 419 -0.80 -7.34 -15.42
CA TYR A 419 -0.83 -8.32 -16.49
C TYR A 419 -0.77 -7.60 -17.83
N MET A 420 0.07 -8.06 -18.73
CA MET A 420 0.28 -7.41 -20.03
C MET A 420 0.35 -8.45 -21.14
N ASP A 421 -0.45 -8.26 -22.17
CA ASP A 421 -0.38 -9.03 -23.42
C ASP A 421 0.03 -8.08 -24.56
N VAL A 422 1.10 -8.40 -25.25
CA VAL A 422 1.71 -7.58 -26.31
C VAL A 422 1.64 -8.33 -27.63
N GLU A 423 1.11 -7.69 -28.68
CA GLU A 423 1.13 -8.19 -30.03
C GLU A 423 1.76 -7.15 -30.98
N ASN A 424 2.83 -7.56 -31.70
CA ASN A 424 3.56 -6.69 -32.63
C ASN A 424 3.98 -5.34 -32.01
N GLY A 425 4.45 -5.34 -30.76
CA GLY A 425 4.91 -4.16 -30.06
C GLY A 425 3.82 -3.25 -29.50
N GLN A 426 2.57 -3.69 -29.49
CA GLN A 426 1.44 -2.96 -28.95
C GLN A 426 0.70 -3.79 -27.90
N ILE A 427 0.22 -3.13 -26.86
CA ILE A 427 -0.54 -3.75 -25.76
C ILE A 427 -1.96 -4.04 -26.26
N GLU A 428 -2.35 -5.31 -26.27
CA GLU A 428 -3.68 -5.80 -26.61
C GLU A 428 -4.56 -6.02 -25.38
N GLN A 429 -3.93 -6.38 -24.24
CA GLN A 429 -4.62 -6.56 -22.96
C GLN A 429 -3.78 -6.01 -21.82
N TYR A 430 -4.45 -5.39 -20.85
CA TYR A 430 -3.83 -4.91 -19.62
C TYR A 430 -4.80 -5.05 -18.44
N GLN A 431 -4.33 -5.58 -17.32
CA GLN A 431 -5.09 -5.69 -16.08
C GLN A 431 -4.23 -5.25 -14.90
N ILE A 432 -4.84 -4.61 -13.92
CA ILE A 432 -4.19 -4.13 -12.70
C ILE A 432 -4.97 -4.62 -11.48
N ILE A 433 -4.32 -5.38 -10.60
CA ILE A 433 -4.87 -5.76 -9.31
C ILE A 433 -4.05 -5.06 -8.22
N THR A 434 -4.69 -4.16 -7.48
CA THR A 434 -4.00 -3.32 -6.49
C THR A 434 -4.17 -3.84 -5.07
N PRO A 435 -3.28 -3.47 -4.13
CA PRO A 435 -3.41 -3.87 -2.72
C PRO A 435 -4.76 -3.51 -2.11
N THR A 436 -5.28 -2.34 -2.45
CA THR A 436 -6.55 -1.86 -1.91
C THR A 436 -7.75 -2.66 -2.42
N LEU A 437 -7.67 -3.25 -3.63
CA LEU A 437 -8.70 -4.19 -4.10
C LEU A 437 -8.75 -5.45 -3.24
N TRP A 438 -7.59 -6.00 -2.85
CA TRP A 438 -7.53 -7.17 -1.96
C TRP A 438 -8.19 -6.90 -0.61
N ASN A 439 -7.85 -5.77 0.02
CA ASN A 439 -8.32 -5.46 1.38
C ASN A 439 -9.72 -4.81 1.40
N LEU A 440 -10.06 -3.96 0.43
CA LEU A 440 -11.26 -3.11 0.44
C LEU A 440 -12.18 -3.32 -0.78
N GLY A 441 -11.97 -4.32 -1.63
CA GLY A 441 -12.88 -4.66 -2.72
C GLY A 441 -14.28 -5.01 -2.20
N PRO A 442 -15.28 -5.14 -3.06
CA PRO A 442 -16.58 -5.63 -2.65
C PRO A 442 -16.55 -7.12 -2.32
N ARG A 443 -17.66 -7.65 -1.78
CA ARG A 443 -17.87 -9.11 -1.71
C ARG A 443 -17.92 -9.73 -3.10
N ASP A 444 -17.73 -11.02 -3.19
CA ASP A 444 -17.84 -11.79 -4.43
C ASP A 444 -19.24 -12.37 -4.66
N GLY A 445 -19.45 -13.00 -5.81
CA GLY A 445 -20.72 -13.63 -6.19
C GLY A 445 -21.16 -14.80 -5.30
N GLU A 446 -20.28 -15.38 -4.50
CA GLU A 446 -20.61 -16.36 -3.46
C GLU A 446 -21.02 -15.67 -2.14
N GLY A 447 -20.92 -14.34 -2.07
CA GLY A 447 -21.24 -13.54 -0.90
C GLY A 447 -20.12 -13.46 0.13
N GLN A 448 -18.88 -13.90 -0.22
CA GLN A 448 -17.74 -13.79 0.67
C GLN A 448 -17.30 -12.33 0.76
N PRO A 449 -17.22 -11.72 1.97
CA PRO A 449 -16.84 -10.34 2.16
C PRO A 449 -15.37 -10.09 1.78
N SER A 450 -15.03 -8.82 1.55
CA SER A 450 -13.62 -8.40 1.56
C SER A 450 -13.05 -8.41 2.97
N ILE A 451 -11.72 -8.24 3.07
CA ILE A 451 -11.04 -8.18 4.37
C ILE A 451 -11.61 -7.04 5.24
N LEU A 452 -11.85 -5.86 4.66
CA LEU A 452 -12.42 -4.74 5.42
C LEU A 452 -13.86 -5.01 5.83
N GLU A 453 -14.70 -5.54 4.94
CA GLU A 453 -16.10 -5.84 5.27
C GLU A 453 -16.21 -6.88 6.39
N GLU A 454 -15.32 -7.89 6.40
CA GLU A 454 -15.22 -8.88 7.49
C GLU A 454 -14.69 -8.24 8.77
N ALA A 455 -13.62 -7.45 8.68
CA ALA A 455 -12.95 -6.84 9.82
C ALA A 455 -13.80 -5.79 10.57
N LEU A 456 -14.78 -5.19 9.91
CA LEU A 456 -15.68 -4.23 10.55
C LEU A 456 -16.82 -4.90 11.32
N VAL A 457 -17.15 -6.16 11.02
CA VAL A 457 -18.20 -6.88 11.74
C VAL A 457 -17.74 -7.17 13.16
N GLY A 458 -18.53 -6.72 14.13
CA GLY A 458 -18.21 -6.84 15.55
C GLY A 458 -17.65 -5.55 16.17
N ASP A 459 -17.17 -4.60 15.36
CA ASP A 459 -16.69 -3.32 15.88
C ASP A 459 -17.82 -2.54 16.55
N GLU A 460 -17.53 -1.96 17.73
CA GLU A 460 -18.45 -1.12 18.47
C GLU A 460 -18.51 0.29 17.88
N VAL A 461 -19.74 0.82 17.77
CA VAL A 461 -20.04 2.18 17.34
C VAL A 461 -20.60 2.97 18.51
N ASP A 462 -19.73 3.53 19.34
CA ASP A 462 -20.10 4.32 20.51
C ASP A 462 -20.78 5.64 20.14
N ASN A 463 -20.37 6.24 19.03
CA ASN A 463 -20.89 7.51 18.55
C ASN A 463 -21.10 7.45 17.02
N VAL A 464 -22.38 7.53 16.62
CA VAL A 464 -22.77 7.47 15.20
C VAL A 464 -22.22 8.67 14.40
N ASP A 465 -22.10 9.85 15.02
CA ASP A 465 -21.58 11.06 14.37
C ASP A 465 -20.04 11.06 14.26
N ASN A 466 -19.37 10.20 15.03
CA ASN A 466 -17.92 10.02 15.00
C ASN A 466 -17.54 8.57 15.35
N PRO A 467 -17.72 7.61 14.43
CA PRO A 467 -17.46 6.19 14.67
C PRO A 467 -15.95 5.90 14.66
N LEU A 468 -15.26 6.32 15.72
CA LEU A 468 -13.80 6.35 15.77
C LEU A 468 -13.17 4.95 15.62
N ASN A 469 -13.75 3.90 16.23
CA ASN A 469 -13.23 2.53 16.10
C ASN A 469 -13.31 2.03 14.65
N VAL A 470 -14.44 2.23 13.98
CA VAL A 470 -14.60 1.93 12.56
C VAL A 470 -13.54 2.65 11.71
N MET A 471 -13.30 3.94 11.99
CA MET A 471 -12.29 4.72 11.28
C MET A 471 -10.86 4.25 11.56
N ARG A 472 -10.57 3.79 12.77
CA ARG A 472 -9.28 3.17 13.14
C ARG A 472 -9.05 1.86 12.37
N THR A 473 -10.08 1.01 12.28
CA THR A 473 -10.03 -0.23 11.50
C THR A 473 -9.75 0.07 10.03
N ILE A 474 -10.52 0.96 9.39
CA ILE A 474 -10.32 1.32 7.97
C ILE A 474 -8.91 1.86 7.73
N ARG A 475 -8.46 2.83 8.56
CA ARG A 475 -7.15 3.47 8.39
C ARG A 475 -5.99 2.51 8.64
N SER A 476 -6.14 1.50 9.50
CA SER A 476 -5.10 0.50 9.75
C SER A 476 -4.68 -0.26 8.49
N MET A 477 -5.60 -0.41 7.52
CA MET A 477 -5.35 -1.06 6.23
C MET A 477 -4.68 -0.13 5.20
N ASP A 478 -4.51 1.17 5.51
CA ASP A 478 -3.88 2.16 4.63
C ASP A 478 -4.50 2.23 3.22
N PRO A 479 -5.78 2.56 3.08
CA PRO A 479 -6.44 2.58 1.78
C PRO A 479 -5.82 3.58 0.79
N CYS A 480 -5.66 3.14 -0.47
CA CYS A 480 -5.19 3.98 -1.58
C CYS A 480 -6.14 3.83 -2.77
N LEU A 481 -7.22 4.61 -2.75
CA LEU A 481 -8.34 4.42 -3.70
C LEU A 481 -8.00 4.93 -5.11
N ALA A 482 -7.15 5.95 -5.26
CA ALA A 482 -6.70 6.37 -6.59
C ALA A 482 -5.88 5.28 -7.31
N CYS A 483 -5.32 4.31 -6.58
CA CYS A 483 -4.70 3.12 -7.18
C CYS A 483 -5.75 2.12 -7.68
N ALA A 484 -6.84 1.97 -6.93
CA ALA A 484 -7.89 0.97 -7.15
C ALA A 484 -9.03 1.45 -8.08
N VAL A 485 -8.99 2.70 -8.54
CA VAL A 485 -10.14 3.42 -9.06
C VAL A 485 -9.82 4.16 -10.36
N HIS A 486 -10.78 4.24 -11.29
CA HIS A 486 -10.63 4.74 -12.68
C HIS A 486 -11.64 5.85 -13.03
N VAL A 487 -11.24 6.90 -13.78
CA VAL A 487 -11.92 8.20 -13.99
C VAL A 487 -13.16 8.21 -14.87
N GLN A 488 -14.07 9.16 -14.57
CA GLN A 488 -15.28 9.60 -15.30
C GLN A 488 -15.07 9.91 -16.79
N GLY A 489 -16.06 9.55 -17.61
CA GLY A 489 -16.25 10.06 -18.98
C GLY A 489 -16.85 11.47 -19.01
N PRO A 490 -16.81 12.15 -20.18
CA PRO A 490 -17.06 13.60 -20.30
C PRO A 490 -18.52 14.09 -20.15
N ASP A 491 -19.48 13.24 -19.85
CA ASP A 491 -20.92 13.58 -19.86
C ASP A 491 -21.67 13.28 -18.54
N GLY A 492 -20.98 13.15 -17.39
CA GLY A 492 -21.63 12.92 -16.10
C GLY A 492 -21.51 14.12 -15.16
N GLU A 493 -22.56 14.95 -15.07
CA GLU A 493 -22.74 15.88 -13.96
C GLU A 493 -23.07 15.07 -12.72
N PHE A 494 -22.12 14.92 -11.79
CA PHE A 494 -22.38 14.60 -10.40
C PHE A 494 -22.07 15.83 -9.57
N GLU A 495 -23.11 16.51 -9.09
CA GLU A 495 -23.00 17.42 -7.96
C GLU A 495 -22.89 16.57 -6.69
N ALA A 496 -21.66 16.32 -6.23
CA ALA A 496 -21.44 15.90 -4.85
C ALA A 496 -21.28 17.19 -4.03
N GLU A 497 -22.26 17.56 -3.25
CA GLU A 497 -22.08 18.50 -2.15
C GLU A 497 -21.18 17.80 -1.09
N VAL A 498 -19.88 18.06 -1.19
CA VAL A 498 -18.93 17.68 -0.15
C VAL A 498 -19.04 18.72 0.94
N GLU A 499 -19.86 18.49 1.97
CA GLU A 499 -19.72 19.21 3.22
C GLU A 499 -18.49 18.62 3.96
N PRO A 500 -17.39 19.40 4.12
CA PRO A 500 -16.28 18.93 4.93
C PRO A 500 -16.75 18.84 6.38
N VAL A 501 -16.73 17.63 6.95
CA VAL A 501 -16.86 17.44 8.41
C VAL A 501 -15.69 18.15 9.06
N ARG A 502 -15.90 19.36 9.55
CA ARG A 502 -14.94 20.11 10.35
C ARG A 502 -14.96 19.53 11.76
N PRO A 503 -13.83 19.07 12.32
CA PRO A 503 -13.76 18.82 13.75
C PRO A 503 -14.03 20.14 14.48
N GLY A 504 -15.05 20.17 15.32
CA GLY A 504 -15.41 21.18 16.31
C GLY A 504 -14.69 22.53 16.26
N MET A 505 -15.08 23.41 15.34
CA MET A 505 -14.90 24.85 15.51
C MET A 505 -16.25 25.43 15.89
N SER A 506 -16.39 25.84 17.16
CA SER A 506 -17.44 26.70 17.63
C SER A 506 -17.52 27.96 16.77
N GLU A 507 -18.75 28.35 16.41
CA GLU A 507 -19.06 29.59 15.73
C GLU A 507 -18.36 30.80 16.42
N GLY A 508 -17.31 31.28 15.80
CA GLY A 508 -16.64 32.52 16.13
C GLY A 508 -16.29 33.22 14.84
N GLY A 509 -17.10 34.17 14.42
CA GLY A 509 -16.91 34.91 13.21
C GLY A 509 -15.55 35.62 13.12
N CYS A 510 -14.98 35.62 11.91
CA CYS A 510 -14.07 36.66 11.46
C CYS A 510 -14.68 37.29 10.22
N ASP A 511 -15.31 38.47 10.44
CA ASP A 511 -15.36 39.53 9.44
C ASP A 511 -13.93 40.02 9.21
N VAL A 512 -13.39 39.91 7.97
CA VAL A 512 -12.75 40.93 7.13
C VAL A 512 -12.38 40.28 5.80
#